data_02d8b9d96c877060254736a62e0a82dd
#
_entry.id   02d8b9d96c877060254736a62e0a82dd
#
_cell.length_a   1.000
_cell.length_b   1.000
_cell.length_c   1.000
_cell.angle_alpha   90.00
_cell.angle_beta   90.00
_cell.angle_gamma   90.00
#
_symmetry.space_group_name_H-M   'P 1'
#
loop_
_entity.id
_entity.type
_entity.pdbx_description
1 polymer ?
#
loop_
_entity_poly.entity_id
_entity_poly.type
_entity_poly.pdbx_seq_one_letter_code
_entity_poly.pdbx_strand_id
1 'polypeptide(L)'
;MAVEHINHNSRLIKPGMSFKEFTEKSWKLPDEYYGNRYSCMVHGIGLCDEWPMIRYPTDGGQREGNFEKNMTITVETYIGKVGGKEGIKLEQQYLVGENNLELMSHHPLERL
;
A
#
# COMPACT_ATOMS: atom_id res chain seq x y z
N MET A 1 4.91 5.43 12.54
CA MET A 1 5.06 5.81 11.11
C MET A 1 4.67 4.68 10.17
N ALA A 2 5.34 3.52 10.18
CA ALA A 2 4.97 2.42 9.26
C ALA A 2 3.54 1.91 9.47
N VAL A 3 3.12 1.70 10.71
CA VAL A 3 1.74 1.30 11.05
C VAL A 3 0.72 2.36 10.62
N GLU A 4 1.04 3.63 10.81
CA GLU A 4 0.18 4.75 10.38
C GLU A 4 0.00 4.75 8.86
N HIS A 5 1.08 4.53 8.11
CA HIS A 5 1.05 4.45 6.65
C HIS A 5 0.09 3.33 6.18
N ILE A 6 0.28 2.11 6.71
CA ILE A 6 -0.59 0.98 6.38
C ILE A 6 -2.06 1.29 6.73
N ASN A 7 -2.31 1.79 7.92
CA ASN A 7 -3.67 2.08 8.39
C ASN A 7 -4.35 3.18 7.59
N HIS A 8 -3.62 4.26 7.27
CA HIS A 8 -4.17 5.33 6.43
C HIS A 8 -4.55 4.80 5.04
N ASN A 9 -3.61 4.14 4.37
CA ASN A 9 -3.81 3.68 3.02
C ASN A 9 -4.89 2.58 2.92
N SER A 10 -4.93 1.65 3.86
CA SER A 10 -5.96 0.61 3.85
C SER A 10 -7.37 1.14 4.10
N ARG A 11 -7.52 2.14 4.98
CA ARG A 11 -8.82 2.77 5.23
C ARG A 11 -9.30 3.63 4.06
N LEU A 12 -8.38 4.11 3.26
CA LEU A 12 -8.68 4.94 2.11
C LEU A 12 -9.33 4.15 0.97
N ILE A 13 -8.90 2.91 0.78
CA ILE A 13 -9.32 2.08 -0.36
C ILE A 13 -10.77 1.63 -0.21
N LYS A 14 -11.58 1.93 -1.23
CA LYS A 14 -12.97 1.50 -1.36
C LYS A 14 -13.19 0.86 -2.72
N PRO A 15 -14.10 -0.10 -2.86
CA PRO A 15 -14.46 -0.61 -4.18
C PRO A 15 -14.97 0.52 -5.07
N GLY A 16 -14.51 0.57 -6.31
CA GLY A 16 -14.80 1.63 -7.26
C GLY A 16 -13.86 2.83 -7.23
N MET A 17 -13.02 2.97 -6.19
CA MET A 17 -12.02 4.04 -6.14
C MET A 17 -10.98 3.85 -7.24
N SER A 18 -10.65 4.93 -7.96
CA SER A 18 -9.59 4.88 -8.95
C SER A 18 -8.20 4.80 -8.30
N PHE A 19 -7.26 4.17 -8.99
CA PHE A 19 -5.87 4.13 -8.55
C PHE A 19 -5.26 5.53 -8.46
N LYS A 20 -5.68 6.42 -9.37
CA LYS A 20 -5.25 7.82 -9.36
C LYS A 20 -5.70 8.54 -8.08
N GLU A 21 -6.98 8.42 -7.74
CA GLU A 21 -7.53 9.02 -6.51
C GLU A 21 -6.80 8.49 -5.27
N PHE A 22 -6.58 7.18 -5.20
CA PHE A 22 -5.80 6.59 -4.12
C PHE A 22 -4.40 7.20 -4.03
N THR A 23 -3.69 7.30 -5.15
CA THR A 23 -2.33 7.85 -5.20
C THR A 23 -2.29 9.30 -4.70
N GLU A 24 -3.28 10.11 -5.09
CA GLU A 24 -3.39 11.51 -4.65
C GLU A 24 -3.66 11.66 -3.16
N LYS A 25 -4.44 10.74 -2.59
CA LYS A 25 -4.86 10.76 -1.18
C LYS A 25 -3.99 9.90 -0.25
N SER A 26 -3.09 9.12 -0.80
CA SER A 26 -2.23 8.22 -0.04
C SER A 26 -1.37 8.96 1.00
N TRP A 27 -1.00 8.25 2.05
CA TRP A 27 -0.16 8.79 3.11
C TRP A 27 1.18 9.31 2.55
N LYS A 28 1.53 10.53 2.92
CA LYS A 28 2.75 11.18 2.40
C LYS A 28 3.96 10.78 3.22
N LEU A 29 4.88 10.10 2.57
CA LEU A 29 6.14 9.69 3.19
C LEU A 29 7.02 10.93 3.39
N PRO A 30 7.56 11.17 4.62
CA PRO A 30 8.45 12.30 4.84
C PRO A 30 9.72 12.21 3.97
N ASP A 31 10.24 13.37 3.57
CA ASP A 31 11.36 13.50 2.63
C ASP A 31 12.59 12.66 3.03
N GLU A 32 12.90 12.62 4.31
CA GLU A 32 14.06 11.86 4.83
C GLU A 32 13.97 10.34 4.62
N TYR A 33 12.75 9.83 4.36
CA TYR A 33 12.49 8.40 4.10
C TYR A 33 12.17 8.12 2.62
N TYR A 34 11.83 9.16 1.87
CA TYR A 34 11.30 9.01 0.52
C TYR A 34 12.29 8.37 -0.46
N GLY A 35 13.58 8.63 -0.31
CA GLY A 35 14.63 8.05 -1.14
C GLY A 35 14.74 6.54 -1.06
N ASN A 36 14.38 5.97 0.10
CA ASN A 36 14.42 4.52 0.34
C ASN A 36 13.03 3.87 0.27
N ARG A 37 12.03 4.55 -0.27
CA ARG A 37 10.66 4.00 -0.37
C ARG A 37 10.62 2.68 -1.12
N TYR A 38 9.64 1.86 -0.78
CA TYR A 38 9.40 0.63 -1.51
C TYR A 38 8.91 0.91 -2.94
N SER A 39 8.97 -0.08 -3.82
CA SER A 39 8.63 0.09 -5.24
C SER A 39 7.15 0.36 -5.49
N CYS A 40 6.28 0.01 -4.55
CA CYS A 40 4.84 0.26 -4.65
C CYS A 40 4.21 0.39 -3.25
N MET A 41 3.01 0.97 -3.21
CA MET A 41 2.20 1.07 -2.00
C MET A 41 1.14 -0.03 -1.91
N VAL A 42 0.68 -0.50 -3.06
CA VAL A 42 -0.34 -1.54 -3.17
C VAL A 42 -0.04 -2.40 -4.39
N HIS A 43 -0.20 -3.70 -4.25
CA HIS A 43 -0.21 -4.60 -5.40
C HIS A 43 -1.25 -5.70 -5.25
N GLY A 44 -1.64 -6.29 -6.38
CA GLY A 44 -2.49 -7.48 -6.40
C GLY A 44 -1.73 -8.72 -5.97
N ILE A 45 -2.45 -9.72 -5.53
CA ILE A 45 -1.90 -11.00 -5.09
C ILE A 45 -2.65 -12.13 -5.77
N GLY A 46 -1.87 -13.07 -6.32
CA GLY A 46 -2.35 -14.33 -6.85
C GLY A 46 -1.31 -15.41 -6.58
N LEU A 47 -0.79 -16.06 -7.60
CA LEU A 47 0.35 -16.98 -7.47
C LEU A 47 1.64 -16.26 -7.13
N CYS A 48 1.71 -14.98 -7.48
CA CYS A 48 2.81 -14.06 -7.17
C CYS A 48 2.25 -12.64 -7.07
N ASP A 49 3.12 -11.63 -7.14
CA ASP A 49 2.69 -10.24 -7.20
C ASP A 49 1.95 -10.00 -8.52
N GLU A 50 0.71 -9.57 -8.40
CA GLU A 50 -0.21 -9.43 -9.52
C GLU A 50 -0.61 -7.97 -9.72
N TRP A 51 -1.28 -7.70 -10.84
CA TRP A 51 -1.95 -6.42 -11.07
C TRP A 51 -3.09 -6.21 -10.05
N PRO A 52 -3.34 -4.99 -9.54
CA PRO A 52 -2.65 -3.74 -9.86
C PRO A 52 -1.29 -3.59 -9.17
N MET A 53 -0.46 -2.69 -9.70
CA MET A 53 0.79 -2.27 -9.08
C MET A 53 0.71 -0.74 -8.93
N ILE A 54 0.48 -0.25 -7.72
CA ILE A 54 0.28 1.18 -7.45
C ILE A 54 1.53 1.75 -6.81
N ARG A 55 2.23 2.56 -7.57
CA ARG A 55 3.50 3.17 -7.22
C ARG A 55 3.32 4.53 -6.55
N TYR A 56 4.38 5.03 -5.95
CA TYR A 56 4.40 6.39 -5.42
C TYR A 56 4.23 7.42 -6.55
N PRO A 57 3.66 8.62 -6.25
CA PRO A 57 3.31 9.59 -7.29
C PRO A 57 4.46 10.01 -8.21
N THR A 58 5.70 10.03 -7.70
CA THR A 58 6.89 10.42 -8.47
C THR A 58 7.51 9.28 -9.27
N ASP A 59 7.05 8.04 -9.05
CA ASP A 59 7.52 6.87 -9.79
C ASP A 59 6.65 6.69 -11.02
N GLY A 60 7.21 6.70 -12.19
CA GLY A 60 6.46 6.53 -13.42
C GLY A 60 5.79 5.17 -13.56
N GLY A 61 5.06 4.95 -14.65
CA GLY A 61 4.45 3.68 -14.97
C GLY A 61 3.14 3.38 -14.26
N GLN A 62 2.47 4.40 -13.71
CA GLN A 62 1.11 4.26 -13.17
C GLN A 62 0.14 3.79 -14.26
N ARG A 63 -0.69 2.83 -13.91
CA ARG A 63 -1.74 2.35 -14.80
C ARG A 63 -3.09 2.86 -14.35
N GLU A 64 -3.96 3.12 -15.31
CA GLU A 64 -5.35 3.47 -15.04
C GLU A 64 -6.13 2.24 -14.59
N GLY A 65 -7.11 2.46 -13.75
CA GLY A 65 -8.00 1.43 -13.26
C GLY A 65 -8.61 1.79 -11.92
N ASN A 66 -9.44 0.91 -11.42
CA ASN A 66 -10.15 1.07 -10.16
C ASN A 66 -9.96 -0.18 -9.31
N PHE A 67 -10.01 0.00 -7.98
CA PHE A 67 -10.16 -1.13 -7.08
C PHE A 67 -11.54 -1.75 -7.29
N GLU A 68 -11.59 -3.03 -7.54
CA GLU A 68 -12.84 -3.73 -7.80
C GLU A 68 -13.10 -4.78 -6.74
N LYS A 69 -14.37 -4.98 -6.41
CA LYS A 69 -14.83 -6.04 -5.51
C LYS A 69 -14.20 -7.38 -5.92
N ASN A 70 -13.82 -8.15 -4.92
CA ASN A 70 -13.17 -9.46 -5.02
C ASN A 70 -11.69 -9.45 -5.46
N MET A 71 -11.09 -8.28 -5.66
CA MET A 71 -9.62 -8.22 -5.77
C MET A 71 -8.98 -8.60 -4.45
N THR A 72 -7.91 -9.37 -4.50
CA THR A 72 -7.00 -9.58 -3.35
C THR A 72 -5.78 -8.70 -3.55
N ILE A 73 -5.49 -7.88 -2.55
CA ILE A 73 -4.41 -6.89 -2.62
C ILE A 73 -3.56 -6.91 -1.36
N THR A 74 -2.36 -6.42 -1.49
CA THR A 74 -1.49 -6.10 -0.37
C THR A 74 -1.33 -4.59 -0.26
N VAL A 75 -1.42 -4.06 0.95
CA VAL A 75 -1.01 -2.69 1.29
C VAL A 75 0.30 -2.79 2.05
N GLU A 76 1.32 -2.12 1.55
CA GLU A 76 2.68 -2.27 2.10
C GLU A 76 3.43 -0.95 2.19
N THR A 77 4.46 -0.95 3.03
CA THR A 77 5.37 0.18 3.20
C THR A 77 6.76 -0.27 3.60
N TYR A 78 7.74 0.53 3.26
CA TYR A 78 9.08 0.46 3.85
C TYR A 78 9.45 1.82 4.41
N ILE A 79 9.85 1.86 5.66
CA ILE A 79 10.30 3.06 6.35
C ILE A 79 11.77 2.87 6.77
N GLY A 80 12.66 3.55 6.09
CA GLY A 80 14.08 3.54 6.38
C GLY A 80 14.70 4.86 5.94
N LYS A 81 15.34 5.55 6.87
CA LYS A 81 15.94 6.85 6.62
C LYS A 81 17.10 6.73 5.63
N VAL A 82 17.17 7.62 4.65
CA VAL A 82 18.30 7.72 3.72
C VAL A 82 19.59 7.96 4.52
N GLY A 83 20.59 7.10 4.31
CA GLY A 83 21.84 7.11 5.10
C GLY A 83 21.72 6.53 6.49
N GLY A 84 20.54 6.06 6.90
CA GLY A 84 20.33 5.37 8.17
C GLY A 84 20.77 3.91 8.13
N LYS A 85 20.73 3.27 9.30
CA LYS A 85 21.15 1.86 9.47
C LYS A 85 19.99 0.91 9.71
N GLU A 86 18.79 1.43 9.91
CA GLU A 86 17.61 0.66 10.27
C GLU A 86 16.45 0.98 9.35
N GLY A 87 15.58 0.02 9.18
CA GLY A 87 14.33 0.17 8.46
C GLY A 87 13.35 -0.92 8.84
N ILE A 88 12.09 -0.69 8.51
CA ILE A 88 11.03 -1.67 8.73
C ILE A 88 10.17 -1.77 7.48
N LYS A 89 9.86 -2.98 7.08
CA LYS A 89 8.84 -3.28 6.08
C LYS A 89 7.64 -3.88 6.76
N LEU A 90 6.46 -3.31 6.49
CA LEU A 90 5.18 -3.86 6.93
C LEU A 90 4.29 -4.10 5.73
N GLU A 91 3.45 -5.12 5.83
CA GLU A 91 2.57 -5.56 4.77
C GLU A 91 1.34 -6.25 5.35
N GLN A 92 0.16 -5.92 4.84
CA GLN A 92 -1.08 -6.63 5.16
C GLN A 92 -1.86 -6.94 3.91
N GLN A 93 -2.47 -8.11 3.92
CA GLN A 93 -3.26 -8.63 2.82
C GLN A 93 -4.75 -8.40 3.06
N TYR A 94 -5.46 -8.00 2.02
CA TYR A 94 -6.87 -7.65 2.07
C TYR A 94 -7.64 -8.21 0.88
N LEU A 95 -8.92 -8.48 1.13
CA LEU A 95 -9.93 -8.65 0.09
C LEU A 95 -10.68 -7.33 -0.08
N VAL A 96 -10.86 -6.86 -1.30
CA VAL A 96 -11.75 -5.74 -1.60
C VAL A 96 -13.19 -6.25 -1.49
N GLY A 97 -13.87 -5.85 -0.43
CA GLY A 97 -15.23 -6.30 -0.11
C GLY A 97 -16.31 -5.45 -0.77
N GLU A 98 -17.50 -5.48 -0.18
CA GLU A 98 -18.68 -4.74 -0.68
C GLU A 98 -18.54 -3.22 -0.52
N ASN A 99 -18.02 -2.76 0.64
CA ASN A 99 -17.97 -1.35 1.02
C ASN A 99 -16.57 -0.87 1.40
N ASN A 100 -15.70 -1.78 1.78
CA ASN A 100 -14.34 -1.48 2.23
C ASN A 100 -13.46 -2.75 2.14
N LEU A 101 -12.24 -2.65 2.62
CA LEU A 101 -11.32 -3.79 2.67
C LEU A 101 -11.63 -4.72 3.84
N GLU A 102 -11.51 -6.03 3.60
CA GLU A 102 -11.56 -7.08 4.61
C GLU A 102 -10.14 -7.59 4.85
N LEU A 103 -9.68 -7.53 6.11
CA LEU A 103 -8.34 -8.00 6.47
C LEU A 103 -8.25 -9.53 6.35
N MET A 104 -7.23 -10.01 5.67
CA MET A 104 -6.95 -11.45 5.49
C MET A 104 -5.78 -11.93 6.33
N SER A 105 -4.80 -11.07 6.61
CA SER A 105 -3.64 -11.38 7.44
C SER A 105 -3.85 -10.82 8.86
N HIS A 106 -3.76 -11.68 9.87
CA HIS A 106 -4.14 -11.32 11.25
C HIS A 106 -2.94 -11.19 12.20
N HIS A 107 -1.73 -11.21 11.70
CA HIS A 107 -0.56 -10.94 12.53
C HIS A 107 -0.55 -9.46 12.94
N PRO A 108 -0.44 -9.14 14.25
CA PRO A 108 -0.44 -7.76 14.71
C PRO A 108 0.74 -6.96 14.15
N LEU A 109 0.47 -5.79 13.55
CA LEU A 109 1.51 -4.93 12.97
C LEU A 109 2.51 -4.39 14.00
N GLU A 110 2.07 -4.25 15.25
CA GLU A 110 2.89 -3.73 16.34
C GLU A 110 3.83 -4.76 16.95
N ARG A 111 3.74 -6.02 16.52
CA ARG A 111 4.56 -7.13 17.05
C ARG A 111 5.44 -7.69 15.93
N LEU A 112 6.69 -7.52 16.10
CA LEU A 112 7.71 -8.04 15.18
C LEU A 112 8.42 -9.24 15.77
#